data_accae4571a3adc20c2224eec2b8eeff5
#
_entry.id   accae4571a3adc20c2224eec2b8eeff5
#
_cell.length_a   1.000
_cell.length_b   1.000
_cell.length_c   1.000
_cell.angle_alpha   90.00
_cell.angle_beta   90.00
_cell.angle_gamma   90.00
#
_symmetry.space_group_name_H-M   'P 1'
#
loop_
_entity.id
_entity.type
_entity.pdbx_description
1 polymer ?
#
loop_
_entity_poly.entity_id
_entity_poly.type
_entity_poly.pdbx_seq_one_letter_code
_entity_poly.pdbx_strand_id
1 'polypeptide(L)' 'MIVRLLLWNLADSKTTLEELRPRLEPSPNRTWISDETTERFGVIETWDDEPGDFPQEIVDLIGKEPEIAERFDVEG' A
#
# COMPACT_ATOMS: atom_id res chain seq x y z
N MET A 1 14.19 3.05 -12.58
CA MET A 1 13.16 2.35 -11.79
C MET A 1 12.66 3.26 -10.68
N ILE A 2 11.38 3.28 -10.49
CA ILE A 2 10.75 4.09 -9.45
C ILE A 2 10.19 3.15 -8.38
N VAL A 3 10.39 3.51 -7.11
CA VAL A 3 9.77 2.83 -5.97
C VAL A 3 8.73 3.78 -5.38
N ARG A 4 7.52 3.27 -5.16
CA ARG A 4 6.46 4.03 -4.52
C ARG A 4 6.07 3.37 -3.20
N LEU A 5 6.04 4.16 -2.13
CA LEU A 5 5.59 3.71 -0.81
C LEU A 5 4.23 4.32 -0.53
N LEU A 6 3.26 3.46 -0.24
CA LEU A 6 1.92 3.87 0.16
C LEU A 6 1.66 3.34 1.57
N LEU A 7 1.15 4.20 2.46
CA LEU A 7 0.82 3.80 3.83
C LEU A 7 -0.57 4.31 4.22
N TRP A 8 -1.34 3.45 4.87
CA TRP A 8 -2.64 3.76 5.46
C TRP A 8 -2.58 3.55 6.96
N ASN A 9 -3.22 4.44 7.70
CA ASN A 9 -3.47 4.23 9.12
C ASN A 9 -4.87 3.63 9.24
N LEU A 10 -4.96 2.41 9.77
CA LEU A 10 -6.23 1.68 9.88
C LEU A 10 -6.98 1.96 11.18
N ALA A 11 -6.40 2.72 12.12
CA ALA A 11 -7.02 2.98 13.41
C ALA A 11 -8.42 3.60 13.27
N ASP A 12 -8.60 4.47 12.28
CA ASP A 12 -9.87 5.13 12.03
C ASP A 12 -10.63 4.55 10.83
N SER A 13 -10.16 3.45 10.29
CA SER A 13 -10.81 2.83 9.14
C SER A 13 -11.82 1.76 9.60
N LYS A 14 -12.71 1.41 8.69
CA LYS A 14 -13.71 0.37 8.95
C LYS A 14 -13.19 -1.04 8.68
N THR A 15 -11.92 -1.17 8.34
CA THR A 15 -11.31 -2.46 8.08
C THR A 15 -10.08 -2.67 8.97
N THR A 16 -9.72 -3.91 9.21
CA THR A 16 -8.57 -4.28 10.03
C THR A 16 -7.53 -5.00 9.19
N LEU A 17 -6.32 -5.14 9.74
CA LEU A 17 -5.26 -5.92 9.09
C LEU A 17 -5.71 -7.36 8.87
N GLU A 18 -6.39 -7.94 9.84
CA GLU A 18 -6.87 -9.31 9.75
C GLU A 18 -7.86 -9.49 8.59
N GLU A 19 -8.71 -8.49 8.37
CA GLU A 19 -9.66 -8.53 7.25
C GLU A 19 -8.99 -8.30 5.91
N LEU A 20 -7.92 -7.51 5.87
CA LEU A 20 -7.20 -7.22 4.63
C LEU A 20 -6.33 -8.38 4.16
N ARG A 21 -5.64 -9.05 5.07
CA ARG A 21 -4.67 -10.08 4.72
C ARG A 21 -5.17 -11.13 3.71
N PRO A 22 -6.37 -11.72 3.88
CA PRO A 22 -6.83 -12.72 2.91
C PRO A 22 -7.22 -12.14 1.56
N ARG A 23 -7.29 -10.82 1.44
CA ARG A 23 -7.65 -10.14 0.22
C ARG A 23 -6.45 -9.67 -0.59
N LEU A 24 -5.24 -9.79 -0.04
CA LEU A 24 -4.03 -9.34 -0.71
C LEU A 24 -3.56 -10.38 -1.72
N GLU A 25 -3.42 -9.97 -2.96
CA GLU A 25 -2.96 -10.86 -4.02
C GLU A 25 -1.48 -10.63 -4.28
N PRO A 26 -0.71 -11.72 -4.44
CA PRO A 26 0.69 -11.59 -4.81
C PRO A 26 0.84 -10.87 -6.14
N SER A 27 1.82 -9.98 -6.25
CA SER A 27 2.13 -9.30 -7.48
C SER A 27 3.65 -9.15 -7.57
N PRO A 28 4.24 -9.32 -8.78
CA PRO A 28 5.69 -9.24 -8.92
C PRO A 28 6.26 -7.86 -8.64
N ASN A 29 5.42 -6.81 -8.71
CA ASN A 29 5.87 -5.45 -8.48
C ASN A 29 5.35 -4.84 -7.17
N ARG A 30 4.77 -5.65 -6.29
CA ARG A 30 4.21 -5.17 -5.02
C ARG A 30 4.66 -6.03 -3.85
N THR A 31 5.03 -5.39 -2.75
CA THR A 31 5.30 -6.04 -1.48
C THR A 31 4.39 -5.41 -0.43
N TRP A 32 3.51 -6.21 0.15
CA TRP A 32 2.58 -5.73 1.18
C TRP A 32 3.30 -5.70 2.52
N ILE A 33 3.08 -4.65 3.29
CA ILE A 33 3.70 -4.46 4.61
C ILE A 33 2.67 -4.04 5.63
N SER A 34 2.91 -4.36 6.88
CA SER A 34 2.00 -3.99 7.96
C SER A 34 2.73 -3.85 9.28
N ASP A 35 2.13 -3.07 10.18
CA ASP A 35 2.60 -2.93 11.56
C ASP A 35 1.37 -3.04 12.46
N GLU A 36 1.26 -4.16 13.17
CA GLU A 36 0.11 -4.42 14.04
C GLU A 36 0.05 -3.47 15.23
N THR A 37 1.21 -3.07 15.74
CA THR A 37 1.28 -2.20 16.91
C THR A 37 0.66 -0.83 16.63
N THR A 38 0.92 -0.28 15.46
CA THR A 38 0.42 1.04 15.06
C THR A 38 -0.79 0.96 14.14
N GLU A 39 -1.26 -0.25 13.84
CA GLU A 39 -2.37 -0.50 12.92
C GLU A 39 -2.16 0.17 11.56
N ARG A 40 -0.94 0.09 11.04
CA ARG A 40 -0.62 0.63 9.72
C ARG A 40 -0.49 -0.48 8.71
N PHE A 41 -0.88 -0.18 7.49
CA PHE A 41 -0.83 -1.08 6.36
C PHE A 41 -0.26 -0.34 5.16
N GLY A 42 0.49 -1.02 4.35
CA GLY A 42 1.03 -0.35 3.18
C GLY A 42 1.51 -1.30 2.11
N VAL A 43 2.10 -0.70 1.10
CA VAL A 43 2.66 -1.43 -0.03
C VAL A 43 3.89 -0.68 -0.55
N ILE A 44 4.89 -1.46 -0.91
CA ILE A 44 6.06 -0.96 -1.63
C ILE A 44 5.92 -1.48 -3.06
N GLU A 45 5.87 -0.56 -4.01
CA GLU A 45 5.72 -0.90 -5.42
C GLU A 45 6.96 -0.52 -6.21
N THR A 46 7.26 -1.31 -7.26
CA THR A 46 8.31 -0.95 -8.21
C THR A 46 7.69 -0.71 -9.58
N TRP A 47 8.13 0.34 -10.26
CA TRP A 47 7.61 0.76 -11.55
C TRP A 47 8.76 1.08 -12.50
N ASP A 48 8.64 0.65 -13.75
CA ASP A 48 9.63 0.99 -14.78
C ASP A 48 9.45 2.42 -15.27
N ASP A 49 8.20 2.87 -15.37
CA ASP A 49 7.81 4.21 -15.79
C ASP A 49 7.07 4.91 -14.64
N GLU A 50 6.37 6.00 -14.94
CA GLU A 50 5.59 6.71 -13.94
C GLU A 50 4.55 5.79 -13.28
N PRO A 51 4.45 5.83 -11.95
CA PRO A 51 3.43 5.03 -11.26
C PRO A 51 2.03 5.38 -11.72
N GLY A 52 1.20 4.34 -11.85
CA GLY A 52 -0.21 4.52 -12.16
C GLY A 52 -1.03 4.88 -10.94
N ASP A 53 -2.33 4.61 -11.03
CA ASP A 53 -3.26 4.88 -9.94
C ASP A 53 -2.94 4.02 -8.72
N PHE A 54 -3.45 4.42 -7.57
CA PHE A 54 -3.38 3.61 -6.36
C PHE A 54 -4.15 2.31 -6.57
N PRO A 55 -3.81 1.24 -5.82
CA PRO A 55 -4.54 -0.02 -5.93
C PRO A 55 -5.98 0.17 -5.49
N GLN A 56 -6.88 0.35 -6.46
CA GLN A 56 -8.26 0.75 -6.21
C GLN A 56 -9.01 -0.23 -5.33
N GLU A 57 -8.74 -1.51 -5.48
CA GLU A 57 -9.36 -2.55 -4.64
C GLU A 57 -9.07 -2.32 -3.16
N ILE A 58 -7.82 -1.95 -2.86
CA ILE A 58 -7.40 -1.69 -1.48
C ILE A 58 -7.97 -0.36 -0.98
N VAL A 59 -7.97 0.66 -1.83
CA VAL A 59 -8.60 1.94 -1.48
C VAL A 59 -10.07 1.73 -1.15
N ASP A 60 -10.77 0.94 -1.94
CA ASP A 60 -12.20 0.66 -1.72
C ASP A 60 -12.43 -0.15 -0.43
N LEU A 61 -11.57 -1.13 -0.15
CA LEU A 61 -11.68 -1.95 1.07
C LEU A 61 -11.44 -1.12 2.32
N ILE A 62 -10.44 -0.27 2.30
CA ILE A 62 -10.10 0.58 3.44
C ILE A 62 -11.07 1.76 3.55
N GLY A 63 -11.54 2.25 2.42
CA GLY A 63 -12.48 3.37 2.36
C GLY A 63 -11.82 4.73 2.26
N LYS A 64 -10.53 4.77 2.00
CA LYS A 64 -9.79 6.03 1.82
C LYS A 64 -8.49 5.80 1.06
N GLU A 65 -7.96 6.87 0.51
CA GLU A 65 -6.65 6.86 -0.12
C GLU A 65 -5.55 6.82 0.95
N PRO A 66 -4.32 6.41 0.59
CA PRO A 66 -3.24 6.36 1.57
C PRO A 66 -2.90 7.74 2.13
N GLU A 67 -2.60 7.81 3.42
CA GLU A 67 -2.17 9.04 4.07
C GLU A 67 -0.77 9.44 3.63
N ILE A 68 0.07 8.45 3.30
CA ILE A 68 1.42 8.69 2.81
C ILE A 68 1.54 8.05 1.44
N ALA A 69 2.01 8.83 0.48
CA ALA A 69 2.29 8.36 -0.87
C ALA A 69 3.58 9.04 -1.32
N GLU A 70 4.68 8.32 -1.21
CA GLU A 70 6.00 8.84 -1.54
C GLU A 70 6.63 8.02 -2.66
N ARG A 71 7.40 8.69 -3.51
CA ARG A 71 8.10 8.04 -4.61
C ARG A 71 9.58 8.37 -4.55
N PHE A 72 10.38 7.41 -4.97
CA PHE A 72 11.83 7.53 -5.00
C PHE A 72 12.36 6.94 -6.29
N ASP A 73 13.40 7.56 -6.82
CA ASP A 73 14.17 6.95 -7.90
C ASP A 73 15.23 6.03 -7.27
N VAL A 74 15.36 4.84 -7.83
CA VAL A 74 16.39 3.90 -7.35
C VAL A 74 17.73 4.33 -7.90
N GLU A 75 18.66 4.65 -6.99
CA GLU A 75 20.02 5.02 -7.33
C GLU A 75 20.91 3.77 -7.46
N GLY A 76 21.83 3.84 -8.38
CA GLY A 76 22.76 2.76 -8.59
C GLY A 76 22.38 1.81 -9.67
#